data_a2a7a926a6e548392f05e2305d4b45dd
#
_entry.id   a2a7a926a6e548392f05e2305d4b45dd
#
_cell.length_a   1.000
_cell.length_b   1.000
_cell.length_c   1.000
_cell.angle_alpha   90.00
_cell.angle_beta   90.00
_cell.angle_gamma   90.00
#
_symmetry.space_group_name_H-M   'P 1'
#
loop_
_entity.id
_entity.type
_entity.pdbx_description
1 polymer ?
#
loop_
_entity_poly.entity_id
_entity_poly.type
_entity_poly.pdbx_seq_one_letter_code
_entity_poly.pdbx_strand_id
1 'polypeptide(L)'
;MRRCRNIAASLVVLLSIILSVVSCNKDLDFDFGFKDLCFYHPHTAPVQVNVDWSKFRHLETPSGMTSYVWADNSEQKIAKFRSHNLNYITLNLLEGYYHAFVFNQTETEYTTIEFYNLDNFNKAEARVIEVKSSWYSTKLPDSKVGAEPEWLAIDCVQNIEVSEEMVAKAEAEYLATLPEAQRQQKYNEKNTKAPTKTQNEVGPLVPTSIIKNLDIYIHLENLPYLRSALGAVEDMAEGCYISSMSPTENHVTHTIGSWDVIYDTTENGGVDMMKGALKGTLSTFGLPAGHSGKPDDNNIYIKLLLVDNQTILEQDFPVGDIIADLNEYNGTQLDENGKPIWPEIHLYWPEPLPEVEPVGGGTGGFDVGVGDWSDDVEIILPLL
;
A
#
# COMPACT_ATOMS: atom_id res chain seq x y z
N MET A 1 -52.78 23.63 -22.85
CA MET A 1 -51.93 22.51 -22.37
C MET A 1 -50.61 22.91 -21.67
N ARG A 2 -49.85 23.94 -22.08
CA ARG A 2 -48.59 24.36 -21.40
C ARG A 2 -48.78 24.87 -19.96
N ARG A 3 -49.89 25.55 -19.62
CA ARG A 3 -50.13 26.06 -18.23
C ARG A 3 -50.36 24.97 -17.20
N CYS A 4 -51.05 23.88 -17.52
CA CYS A 4 -51.27 22.78 -16.59
C CYS A 4 -49.99 21.99 -16.29
N ARG A 5 -49.03 21.90 -17.25
CA ARG A 5 -47.76 21.20 -17.08
C ARG A 5 -46.81 21.93 -16.11
N ASN A 6 -46.82 23.24 -16.11
CA ASN A 6 -46.01 24.05 -15.20
C ASN A 6 -46.56 24.04 -13.76
N ILE A 7 -47.88 23.96 -13.60
CA ILE A 7 -48.51 23.83 -12.27
C ILE A 7 -48.23 22.49 -11.66
N ALA A 8 -48.26 21.40 -12.46
CA ALA A 8 -47.92 20.06 -11.97
C ALA A 8 -46.44 19.95 -11.58
N ALA A 9 -45.51 20.53 -12.37
CA ALA A 9 -44.11 20.57 -12.04
C ALA A 9 -43.82 21.39 -10.77
N SER A 10 -44.46 22.54 -10.59
CA SER A 10 -44.34 23.36 -9.36
C SER A 10 -44.91 22.64 -8.14
N LEU A 11 -46.00 21.88 -8.30
CA LEU A 11 -46.59 21.10 -7.22
C LEU A 11 -45.70 19.95 -6.77
N VAL A 12 -45.02 19.26 -7.71
CA VAL A 12 -44.04 18.18 -7.41
C VAL A 12 -42.82 18.74 -6.68
N VAL A 13 -42.31 19.89 -7.11
CA VAL A 13 -41.16 20.54 -6.43
C VAL A 13 -41.56 21.01 -5.04
N LEU A 14 -42.77 21.58 -4.87
CA LEU A 14 -43.30 22.00 -3.55
C LEU A 14 -43.50 20.79 -2.63
N LEU A 15 -44.02 19.68 -3.17
CA LEU A 15 -44.22 18.44 -2.43
C LEU A 15 -42.86 17.82 -2.01
N SER A 16 -41.83 17.87 -2.85
CA SER A 16 -40.48 17.37 -2.52
C SER A 16 -39.80 18.23 -1.45
N ILE A 17 -40.02 19.57 -1.46
CA ILE A 17 -39.51 20.47 -0.43
C ILE A 17 -40.27 20.25 0.90
N ILE A 18 -41.55 20.04 0.87
CA ILE A 18 -42.36 19.74 2.05
C ILE A 18 -41.95 18.37 2.63
N LEU A 19 -41.75 17.37 1.80
CA LEU A 19 -41.27 16.05 2.22
C LEU A 19 -39.85 16.12 2.83
N SER A 20 -38.95 16.95 2.32
CA SER A 20 -37.60 17.12 2.88
C SER A 20 -37.60 17.88 4.22
N VAL A 21 -38.57 18.79 4.44
CA VAL A 21 -38.71 19.53 5.71
C VAL A 21 -39.45 18.70 6.76
N VAL A 22 -40.38 17.85 6.32
CA VAL A 22 -41.23 17.02 7.20
C VAL A 22 -40.42 15.77 7.68
N SER A 23 -39.44 15.31 6.91
CA SER A 23 -38.63 14.16 7.30
C SER A 23 -37.73 14.44 8.52
N CYS A 24 -37.59 15.71 8.92
CA CYS A 24 -36.83 16.12 10.09
C CYS A 24 -37.68 16.31 11.36
N ASN A 25 -39.00 16.13 11.30
CA ASN A 25 -39.91 16.34 12.41
C ASN A 25 -40.51 14.99 12.86
N LYS A 26 -40.04 14.48 13.99
CA LYS A 26 -40.43 13.19 14.59
C LYS A 26 -41.93 13.12 14.97
N ASP A 27 -42.64 14.27 14.96
CA ASP A 27 -44.02 14.37 15.39
C ASP A 27 -45.05 14.15 14.26
N LEU A 28 -44.59 13.87 13.03
CA LEU A 28 -45.47 13.44 11.96
C LEU A 28 -45.43 11.92 11.86
N ASP A 29 -46.28 11.28 12.63
CA ASP A 29 -46.55 9.84 12.63
C ASP A 29 -47.20 9.45 11.28
N PHE A 30 -46.42 9.49 10.21
CA PHE A 30 -46.78 8.84 8.96
C PHE A 30 -46.40 7.37 9.09
N ASP A 31 -47.38 6.54 9.41
CA ASP A 31 -47.28 5.10 9.52
C ASP A 31 -47.04 4.45 8.12
N PHE A 32 -45.92 4.79 7.49
CA PHE A 32 -45.43 4.18 6.24
C PHE A 32 -44.42 3.07 6.45
N GLY A 33 -44.30 2.57 7.66
CA GLY A 33 -43.31 1.50 7.96
C GLY A 33 -41.85 1.96 7.94
N PHE A 34 -41.58 3.24 7.85
CA PHE A 34 -40.24 3.85 7.88
C PHE A 34 -39.93 4.40 9.28
N LYS A 35 -40.16 3.62 10.32
CA LYS A 35 -40.02 4.06 11.71
C LYS A 35 -38.63 4.58 12.11
N ASP A 36 -37.59 4.38 11.30
CA ASP A 36 -36.24 4.66 11.71
C ASP A 36 -35.36 5.43 10.70
N LEU A 37 -35.95 6.16 9.75
CA LEU A 37 -35.19 7.08 8.90
C LEU A 37 -34.94 8.44 9.57
N CYS A 38 -34.46 8.45 10.81
CA CYS A 38 -33.98 9.67 11.42
C CYS A 38 -32.48 9.83 11.12
N PHE A 39 -32.17 10.51 10.05
CA PHE A 39 -30.77 10.78 9.61
C PHE A 39 -29.94 11.63 10.60
N TYR A 40 -30.52 12.08 11.70
CA TYR A 40 -29.90 12.98 12.66
C TYR A 40 -29.57 12.36 14.02
N HIS A 41 -29.85 11.07 14.20
CA HIS A 41 -29.42 10.38 15.40
C HIS A 41 -28.25 9.49 15.06
N PRO A 42 -27.11 9.67 15.70
CA PRO A 42 -26.06 8.67 15.59
C PRO A 42 -26.54 7.41 16.33
N HIS A 43 -27.12 6.47 15.60
CA HIS A 43 -27.30 5.10 16.08
C HIS A 43 -25.95 4.36 16.12
N THR A 44 -24.86 5.10 16.24
CA THR A 44 -23.50 4.63 16.22
C THR A 44 -22.79 5.05 17.50
N ALA A 45 -21.90 4.20 17.98
CA ALA A 45 -20.96 4.55 19.01
C ALA A 45 -19.58 4.87 18.40
N PRO A 46 -18.88 5.90 18.90
CA PRO A 46 -17.50 6.14 18.52
C PRO A 46 -16.57 5.11 19.18
N VAL A 47 -15.76 4.45 18.37
CA VAL A 47 -14.68 3.58 18.82
C VAL A 47 -13.37 4.22 18.40
N GLN A 48 -12.50 4.50 19.33
CA GLN A 48 -11.17 5.03 19.06
C GLN A 48 -10.19 3.87 18.88
N VAL A 49 -9.65 3.73 17.70
CA VAL A 49 -8.55 2.81 17.41
C VAL A 49 -7.24 3.57 17.54
N ASN A 50 -6.48 3.26 18.57
CA ASN A 50 -5.16 3.85 18.80
C ASN A 50 -4.15 3.19 17.87
N VAL A 51 -3.20 3.98 17.35
CA VAL A 51 -2.19 3.51 16.39
C VAL A 51 -0.80 3.98 16.84
N ASP A 52 0.14 3.06 16.87
CA ASP A 52 1.54 3.30 17.18
C ASP A 52 2.41 3.03 15.94
N TRP A 53 2.91 4.08 15.33
CA TRP A 53 3.79 4.03 14.15
C TRP A 53 5.27 3.81 14.51
N SER A 54 5.60 3.45 15.73
CA SER A 54 6.99 3.27 16.17
C SER A 54 7.77 2.21 15.38
N LYS A 55 7.06 1.24 14.79
CA LYS A 55 7.62 0.21 13.89
C LYS A 55 7.56 0.56 12.40
N PHE A 56 6.94 1.69 12.06
CA PHE A 56 6.98 2.21 10.70
C PHE A 56 8.36 2.83 10.44
N ARG A 57 9.17 2.15 9.67
CA ARG A 57 10.58 2.49 9.39
C ARG A 57 10.74 2.93 7.95
N HIS A 58 10.20 4.11 7.64
CA HIS A 58 10.39 4.76 6.36
C HIS A 58 11.05 6.12 6.57
N LEU A 59 11.66 6.69 5.52
CA LEU A 59 12.31 8.00 5.58
C LEU A 59 11.33 9.13 5.89
N GLU A 60 10.06 8.95 5.52
CA GLU A 60 9.00 9.93 5.71
C GLU A 60 7.96 9.41 6.70
N THR A 61 7.44 10.31 7.52
CA THR A 61 6.27 10.02 8.36
C THR A 61 5.04 9.84 7.49
N PRO A 62 4.09 8.96 7.85
CA PRO A 62 2.82 8.86 7.13
C PRO A 62 2.12 10.21 7.03
N SER A 63 1.55 10.55 5.88
CA SER A 63 0.75 11.77 5.68
C SER A 63 -0.60 11.69 6.38
N GLY A 64 -1.05 10.48 6.68
CA GLY A 64 -2.31 10.16 7.33
C GLY A 64 -2.48 8.66 7.46
N MET A 65 -3.69 8.24 7.79
CA MET A 65 -4.06 6.83 7.83
C MET A 65 -5.48 6.60 7.32
N THR A 66 -5.70 5.41 6.78
CA THR A 66 -7.01 4.92 6.36
C THR A 66 -7.33 3.65 7.11
N SER A 67 -8.60 3.50 7.49
CA SER A 67 -9.15 2.25 8.02
C SER A 67 -10.30 1.78 7.16
N TYR A 68 -10.31 0.50 6.85
CA TYR A 68 -11.47 -0.22 6.33
C TYR A 68 -12.07 -1.07 7.43
N VAL A 69 -13.40 -1.13 7.49
CA VAL A 69 -14.15 -1.79 8.56
C VAL A 69 -15.20 -2.72 7.93
N TRP A 70 -15.27 -3.94 8.42
CA TRP A 70 -16.26 -4.96 8.05
C TRP A 70 -17.04 -5.40 9.29
N ALA A 71 -18.35 -5.66 9.12
CA ALA A 71 -19.10 -6.37 10.15
C ALA A 71 -18.68 -7.83 10.18
N ASP A 72 -18.62 -8.40 11.37
CA ASP A 72 -18.55 -9.84 11.54
C ASP A 72 -19.76 -10.49 10.84
N ASN A 73 -19.57 -11.62 10.20
CA ASN A 73 -20.59 -12.28 9.38
C ASN A 73 -21.05 -11.52 8.11
N SER A 74 -20.36 -10.45 7.69
CA SER A 74 -20.60 -9.76 6.43
C SER A 74 -19.38 -9.84 5.53
N GLU A 75 -19.60 -10.19 4.25
CA GLU A 75 -18.55 -10.13 3.23
C GLU A 75 -18.39 -8.73 2.62
N GLN A 76 -19.24 -7.78 3.03
CA GLN A 76 -19.20 -6.43 2.48
C GLN A 76 -18.45 -5.47 3.37
N LYS A 77 -17.59 -4.68 2.76
CA LYS A 77 -16.97 -3.52 3.40
C LYS A 77 -18.05 -2.53 3.83
N ILE A 78 -18.11 -2.25 5.13
CA ILE A 78 -19.15 -1.39 5.69
C ILE A 78 -18.78 0.08 5.53
N ALA A 79 -17.55 0.42 5.94
CA ALA A 79 -17.14 1.80 6.00
C ALA A 79 -15.64 1.96 5.77
N LYS A 80 -15.28 3.15 5.29
CA LYS A 80 -13.92 3.62 5.13
C LYS A 80 -13.76 4.91 5.91
N PHE A 81 -12.78 4.92 6.78
CA PHE A 81 -12.43 6.08 7.60
C PHE A 81 -11.04 6.57 7.24
N ARG A 82 -10.84 7.89 7.32
CA ARG A 82 -9.55 8.54 7.07
C ARG A 82 -9.23 9.50 8.20
N SER A 83 -7.96 9.60 8.57
CA SER A 83 -7.49 10.51 9.60
C SER A 83 -6.12 11.08 9.24
N HIS A 84 -5.93 12.38 9.46
CA HIS A 84 -4.61 13.00 9.50
C HIS A 84 -3.98 12.96 10.90
N ASN A 85 -4.74 12.53 11.91
CA ASN A 85 -4.22 12.27 13.24
C ASN A 85 -3.56 10.89 13.25
N LEU A 86 -2.25 10.86 13.44
CA LEU A 86 -1.47 9.61 13.41
C LEU A 86 -1.54 8.81 14.71
N ASN A 87 -2.12 9.35 15.79
CA ASN A 87 -2.19 8.65 17.08
C ASN A 87 -3.44 7.76 17.18
N TYR A 88 -4.52 8.15 16.52
CA TYR A 88 -5.76 7.38 16.53
C TYR A 88 -6.67 7.70 15.35
N ILE A 89 -7.58 6.78 15.06
CA ILE A 89 -8.71 6.99 14.16
C ILE A 89 -10.00 6.67 14.89
N THR A 90 -11.03 7.50 14.71
CA THR A 90 -12.35 7.27 15.30
C THR A 90 -13.28 6.62 14.29
N LEU A 91 -13.80 5.46 14.65
CA LEU A 91 -14.75 4.70 13.87
C LEU A 91 -16.14 4.89 14.49
N ASN A 92 -17.10 5.43 13.72
CA ASN A 92 -18.50 5.54 14.16
C ASN A 92 -19.25 4.31 13.67
N LEU A 93 -19.52 3.35 14.57
CA LEU A 93 -20.04 2.03 14.23
C LEU A 93 -21.41 1.79 14.88
N LEU A 94 -22.27 1.04 14.19
CA LEU A 94 -23.52 0.52 14.72
C LEU A 94 -23.23 -0.54 15.80
N GLU A 95 -24.26 -1.00 16.51
CA GLU A 95 -24.15 -2.19 17.36
C GLU A 95 -23.74 -3.40 16.51
N GLY A 96 -22.74 -4.19 17.00
CA GLY A 96 -22.24 -5.39 16.33
C GLY A 96 -20.79 -5.70 16.62
N TYR A 97 -20.27 -6.69 15.89
CA TYR A 97 -18.87 -7.10 15.92
C TYR A 97 -18.21 -6.77 14.58
N TYR A 98 -16.96 -6.31 14.65
CA TYR A 98 -16.27 -5.79 13.47
C TYR A 98 -14.83 -6.25 13.40
N HIS A 99 -14.32 -6.28 12.18
CA HIS A 99 -12.92 -6.35 11.85
C HIS A 99 -12.50 -5.05 11.20
N ALA A 100 -11.28 -4.62 11.44
CA ALA A 100 -10.73 -3.46 10.77
C ALA A 100 -9.25 -3.68 10.46
N PHE A 101 -8.76 -3.02 9.42
CA PHE A 101 -7.34 -2.79 9.26
C PHE A 101 -7.06 -1.30 9.10
N VAL A 102 -5.85 -0.91 9.49
CA VAL A 102 -5.34 0.45 9.35
C VAL A 102 -4.06 0.41 8.53
N PHE A 103 -3.90 1.34 7.62
CA PHE A 103 -2.68 1.49 6.83
C PHE A 103 -2.32 2.97 6.64
N ASN A 104 -1.04 3.23 6.33
CA ASN A 104 -0.53 4.55 6.02
C ASN A 104 -1.14 5.05 4.72
N GLN A 105 -1.36 6.37 4.62
CA GLN A 105 -1.92 7.05 3.45
C GLN A 105 -3.36 6.61 3.11
N THR A 106 -3.82 6.93 1.92
CA THR A 106 -5.11 6.49 1.38
C THR A 106 -4.87 5.66 0.11
N GLU A 107 -5.79 4.75 -0.21
CA GLU A 107 -5.68 3.91 -1.41
C GLU A 107 -5.52 4.69 -2.72
N THR A 108 -5.96 5.94 -2.75
CA THR A 108 -5.86 6.82 -3.93
C THR A 108 -4.52 7.54 -4.03
N GLU A 109 -3.68 7.43 -3.01
CA GLU A 109 -2.33 8.01 -2.99
C GLU A 109 -1.28 7.03 -3.50
N TYR A 110 -1.64 5.74 -3.60
CA TYR A 110 -0.77 4.73 -4.21
C TYR A 110 -0.89 4.78 -5.73
N THR A 111 0.25 4.75 -6.41
CA THR A 111 0.36 4.76 -7.86
C THR A 111 0.84 3.43 -8.43
N THR A 112 1.49 2.62 -7.61
CA THR A 112 2.06 1.32 -7.98
C THR A 112 1.40 0.13 -7.30
N ILE A 113 0.45 0.40 -6.38
CA ILE A 113 -0.31 -0.63 -5.65
C ILE A 113 -1.81 -0.42 -5.88
N GLU A 114 -2.51 -1.51 -6.14
CA GLU A 114 -3.98 -1.57 -6.17
C GLU A 114 -4.51 -2.51 -5.09
N PHE A 115 -5.68 -2.18 -4.55
CA PHE A 115 -6.35 -2.99 -3.54
C PHE A 115 -7.50 -3.78 -4.18
N TYR A 116 -7.50 -5.08 -3.99
CA TYR A 116 -8.47 -6.02 -4.52
C TYR A 116 -9.30 -6.68 -3.43
N ASN A 117 -10.47 -7.19 -3.79
CA ASN A 117 -11.35 -7.96 -2.90
C ASN A 117 -11.70 -7.23 -1.59
N LEU A 118 -11.78 -5.89 -1.63
CA LEU A 118 -12.10 -5.07 -0.46
C LEU A 118 -13.53 -5.24 0.05
N ASP A 119 -14.35 -6.09 -0.56
CA ASP A 119 -15.65 -6.52 -0.10
C ASP A 119 -15.56 -7.65 0.95
N ASN A 120 -14.41 -8.30 1.10
CA ASN A 120 -14.20 -9.41 2.02
C ASN A 120 -12.90 -9.24 2.81
N PHE A 121 -13.00 -9.13 4.15
CA PHE A 121 -11.85 -8.94 5.05
C PHE A 121 -10.74 -10.00 4.85
N ASN A 122 -11.12 -11.28 4.76
CA ASN A 122 -10.15 -12.37 4.66
C ASN A 122 -9.51 -12.52 3.27
N LYS A 123 -10.13 -11.90 2.24
CA LYS A 123 -9.66 -11.93 0.85
C LYS A 123 -9.09 -10.60 0.39
N ALA A 124 -9.19 -9.56 1.22
CA ALA A 124 -8.63 -8.26 0.90
C ALA A 124 -7.12 -8.37 0.69
N GLU A 125 -6.64 -7.84 -0.42
CA GLU A 125 -5.24 -7.91 -0.83
C GLU A 125 -4.75 -6.62 -1.46
N ALA A 126 -3.47 -6.36 -1.32
CA ALA A 126 -2.74 -5.33 -2.03
C ALA A 126 -1.89 -6.02 -3.10
N ARG A 127 -1.92 -5.53 -4.34
CA ARG A 127 -1.13 -6.05 -5.47
C ARG A 127 -0.40 -4.93 -6.17
N VAL A 128 0.74 -5.25 -6.77
CA VAL A 128 1.39 -4.33 -7.70
C VAL A 128 0.58 -4.20 -8.98
N ILE A 129 0.59 -3.00 -9.56
CA ILE A 129 0.04 -2.81 -10.90
C ILE A 129 0.96 -3.43 -11.94
N GLU A 130 0.38 -3.95 -13.01
CA GLU A 130 1.14 -4.46 -14.15
C GLU A 130 1.70 -3.29 -14.96
N VAL A 131 2.99 -3.34 -15.29
CA VAL A 131 3.67 -2.38 -16.15
C VAL A 131 4.20 -3.07 -17.39
N LYS A 132 4.31 -2.31 -18.49
CA LYS A 132 4.93 -2.81 -19.72
C LYS A 132 6.43 -2.59 -19.64
N SER A 133 7.20 -3.66 -19.86
CA SER A 133 8.65 -3.59 -19.97
C SER A 133 9.07 -4.17 -21.32
N SER A 134 9.38 -3.30 -22.27
CA SER A 134 9.74 -3.72 -23.63
C SER A 134 11.02 -4.56 -23.67
N TRP A 135 12.03 -4.21 -22.86
CA TRP A 135 13.28 -4.94 -22.83
C TRP A 135 13.14 -6.34 -22.19
N TYR A 136 12.33 -6.48 -21.13
CA TYR A 136 12.14 -7.74 -20.44
C TYR A 136 11.16 -8.65 -21.19
N SER A 137 10.11 -8.11 -21.79
CA SER A 137 9.16 -8.88 -22.58
C SER A 137 9.76 -9.54 -23.84
N THR A 138 10.93 -9.12 -24.29
CA THR A 138 11.67 -9.84 -25.33
C THR A 138 12.28 -11.13 -24.84
N LYS A 139 12.60 -11.23 -23.53
CA LYS A 139 13.15 -12.44 -22.91
C LYS A 139 12.03 -13.44 -22.56
N LEU A 140 10.98 -12.97 -21.91
CA LEU A 140 9.81 -13.75 -21.50
C LEU A 140 8.52 -13.02 -21.91
N PRO A 141 8.02 -13.25 -23.13
CA PRO A 141 6.87 -12.50 -23.68
C PRO A 141 5.58 -12.65 -22.89
N ASP A 142 5.39 -13.77 -22.21
CA ASP A 142 4.20 -14.09 -21.43
C ASP A 142 4.36 -13.76 -19.92
N SER A 143 5.50 -13.20 -19.52
CA SER A 143 5.77 -12.89 -18.13
C SER A 143 5.10 -11.60 -17.73
N LYS A 144 4.41 -11.62 -16.59
CA LYS A 144 3.81 -10.46 -15.97
C LYS A 144 4.88 -9.63 -15.29
N VAL A 145 4.99 -8.35 -15.64
CA VAL A 145 5.92 -7.43 -15.01
C VAL A 145 5.13 -6.49 -14.10
N GLY A 146 5.51 -6.43 -12.83
CA GLY A 146 4.91 -5.55 -11.83
C GLY A 146 5.73 -4.28 -11.60
N ALA A 147 5.05 -3.20 -11.28
CA ALA A 147 5.70 -2.02 -10.76
C ALA A 147 6.39 -2.33 -9.42
N GLU A 148 7.40 -1.58 -9.07
CA GLU A 148 7.98 -1.62 -7.74
C GLU A 148 6.96 -1.07 -6.73
N PRO A 149 6.56 -1.83 -5.69
CA PRO A 149 5.54 -1.39 -4.77
C PRO A 149 6.02 -0.24 -3.88
N GLU A 150 5.16 0.76 -3.73
CA GLU A 150 5.35 1.84 -2.76
C GLU A 150 5.26 1.32 -1.33
N TRP A 151 5.77 2.10 -0.39
CA TRP A 151 5.84 1.71 1.01
C TRP A 151 4.45 1.59 1.64
N LEU A 152 4.09 0.37 2.03
CA LEU A 152 2.80 0.05 2.64
C LEU A 152 3.01 -0.65 4.00
N ALA A 153 2.52 -0.01 5.06
CA ALA A 153 2.50 -0.58 6.41
C ALA A 153 1.07 -0.77 6.89
N ILE A 154 0.77 -1.92 7.44
CA ILE A 154 -0.59 -2.33 7.83
C ILE A 154 -0.55 -2.96 9.21
N ASP A 155 -1.66 -2.81 9.96
CA ASP A 155 -2.03 -3.68 11.06
C ASP A 155 -3.54 -3.88 11.09
N CYS A 156 -3.97 -5.00 11.66
CA CYS A 156 -5.35 -5.45 11.69
C CYS A 156 -5.85 -5.66 13.11
N VAL A 157 -7.10 -5.36 13.33
CA VAL A 157 -7.81 -5.73 14.55
C VAL A 157 -9.06 -6.52 14.20
N GLN A 158 -9.29 -7.58 14.97
CA GLN A 158 -10.47 -8.43 14.89
C GLN A 158 -11.27 -8.32 16.19
N ASN A 159 -12.57 -8.62 16.10
CA ASN A 159 -13.46 -8.66 17.26
C ASN A 159 -13.61 -7.32 17.98
N ILE A 160 -13.75 -6.22 17.24
CA ILE A 160 -14.18 -4.95 17.80
C ILE A 160 -15.66 -5.11 18.16
N GLU A 161 -16.00 -5.08 19.44
CA GLU A 161 -17.37 -5.14 19.91
C GLU A 161 -17.94 -3.74 20.11
N VAL A 162 -19.12 -3.49 19.54
CA VAL A 162 -19.95 -2.32 19.81
C VAL A 162 -21.26 -2.78 20.41
N SER A 163 -21.42 -2.60 21.73
CA SER A 163 -22.60 -3.06 22.43
C SER A 163 -23.75 -2.03 22.34
N GLU A 164 -24.99 -2.50 22.57
CA GLU A 164 -26.17 -1.64 22.70
C GLU A 164 -25.96 -0.53 23.76
N GLU A 165 -25.28 -0.86 24.88
CA GLU A 165 -24.97 0.11 25.93
C GLU A 165 -24.06 1.24 25.41
N MET A 166 -23.08 0.91 24.58
CA MET A 166 -22.16 1.88 23.96
C MET A 166 -22.91 2.84 23.02
N VAL A 167 -23.82 2.31 22.21
CA VAL A 167 -24.66 3.11 21.29
C VAL A 167 -25.63 3.99 22.09
N ALA A 168 -26.32 3.44 23.07
CA ALA A 168 -27.24 4.20 23.92
C ALA A 168 -26.54 5.33 24.68
N LYS A 169 -25.30 5.09 25.14
CA LYS A 169 -24.48 6.10 25.79
C LYS A 169 -24.09 7.22 24.82
N ALA A 170 -23.61 6.87 23.63
CA ALA A 170 -23.24 7.84 22.60
C ALA A 170 -24.46 8.70 22.18
N GLU A 171 -25.62 8.08 22.05
CA GLU A 171 -26.88 8.79 21.78
C GLU A 171 -27.23 9.77 22.93
N ALA A 172 -27.11 9.34 24.18
CA ALA A 172 -27.38 10.20 25.34
C ALA A 172 -26.40 11.39 25.41
N GLU A 173 -25.11 11.17 25.14
CA GLU A 173 -24.11 12.23 25.06
C GLU A 173 -24.43 13.23 23.94
N TYR A 174 -24.81 12.74 22.76
CA TYR A 174 -25.23 13.60 21.65
C TYR A 174 -26.47 14.44 22.03
N LEU A 175 -27.48 13.81 22.61
CA LEU A 175 -28.71 14.53 23.07
C LEU A 175 -28.36 15.60 24.10
N ALA A 176 -27.39 15.37 24.97
CA ALA A 176 -26.94 16.37 25.94
C ALA A 176 -26.29 17.60 25.32
N THR A 177 -25.77 17.50 24.10
CA THR A 177 -25.19 18.65 23.36
C THR A 177 -26.24 19.53 22.71
N LEU A 178 -27.47 19.03 22.54
CA LEU A 178 -28.54 19.77 21.89
C LEU A 178 -29.13 20.91 22.80
N PRO A 179 -29.62 22.01 22.22
CA PRO A 179 -30.33 23.06 22.96
C PRO A 179 -31.51 22.50 23.74
N GLU A 180 -31.81 23.07 24.90
CA GLU A 180 -32.85 22.58 25.84
C GLU A 180 -34.21 22.40 25.21
N ALA A 181 -34.59 23.31 24.28
CA ALA A 181 -35.86 23.21 23.52
C ALA A 181 -35.94 21.94 22.63
N GLN A 182 -34.81 21.44 22.14
CA GLN A 182 -34.73 20.21 21.34
C GLN A 182 -34.62 18.96 22.21
N ARG A 183 -34.09 19.11 23.44
CA ARG A 183 -34.00 18.02 24.42
C ARG A 183 -35.37 17.63 24.98
N GLN A 184 -36.20 18.59 25.32
CA GLN A 184 -37.50 18.35 25.98
C GLN A 184 -38.48 17.55 25.11
N GLN A 185 -38.39 17.65 23.79
CA GLN A 185 -39.19 16.82 22.88
C GLN A 185 -38.82 15.32 22.93
N LYS A 186 -37.59 14.98 23.29
CA LYS A 186 -37.07 13.61 23.27
C LYS A 186 -36.96 12.93 24.63
N TYR A 187 -36.93 13.70 25.72
CA TYR A 187 -36.74 13.20 27.09
C TYR A 187 -37.94 12.48 27.70
N ASN A 188 -39.10 12.56 27.05
CA ASN A 188 -40.31 11.91 27.59
C ASN A 188 -40.30 10.38 27.45
N GLU A 189 -39.30 9.77 26.85
CA GLU A 189 -39.31 8.32 26.60
C GLU A 189 -38.26 7.46 27.37
N LYS A 190 -37.20 8.00 27.93
CA LYS A 190 -36.25 7.16 28.73
C LYS A 190 -35.49 7.96 29.80
N ASN A 191 -35.68 7.56 31.07
CA ASN A 191 -34.85 7.94 32.20
C ASN A 191 -33.43 7.31 32.06
N THR A 192 -32.45 8.03 31.53
CA THR A 192 -31.08 7.60 31.56
C THR A 192 -30.18 8.63 32.24
N LYS A 193 -29.42 8.19 33.24
CA LYS A 193 -28.39 8.99 33.92
C LYS A 193 -27.36 9.48 32.89
N ALA A 194 -26.93 10.73 33.06
CA ALA A 194 -25.85 11.30 32.24
C ALA A 194 -24.59 10.40 32.30
N PRO A 195 -24.06 9.99 31.15
CA PRO A 195 -22.91 9.11 31.12
C PRO A 195 -21.60 9.87 31.42
N THR A 196 -20.71 9.19 32.13
CA THR A 196 -19.34 9.61 32.29
C THR A 196 -18.59 9.32 30.98
N LYS A 197 -17.84 10.30 30.46
CA LYS A 197 -16.99 10.10 29.25
C LYS A 197 -16.11 8.87 29.43
N THR A 198 -16.46 7.78 28.80
CA THR A 198 -15.59 6.62 28.61
C THR A 198 -15.48 6.41 27.10
N GLN A 199 -14.32 6.68 26.56
CA GLN A 199 -14.02 6.46 25.18
C GLN A 199 -13.75 4.95 25.03
N ASN A 200 -14.44 4.31 24.10
CA ASN A 200 -14.15 2.89 23.82
C ASN A 200 -12.88 2.87 22.98
N GLU A 201 -11.82 2.35 23.58
CA GLU A 201 -10.49 2.33 22.97
C GLU A 201 -10.11 0.90 22.56
N VAL A 202 -9.52 0.78 21.40
CA VAL A 202 -8.98 -0.46 20.83
C VAL A 202 -7.53 -0.22 20.47
N GLY A 203 -6.72 -1.25 20.63
CA GLY A 203 -5.30 -1.19 20.26
C GLY A 203 -4.37 -0.93 21.45
N PRO A 204 -3.15 -0.42 21.24
CA PRO A 204 -2.73 0.18 19.97
C PRO A 204 -2.47 -0.84 18.87
N LEU A 205 -2.88 -0.52 17.65
CA LEU A 205 -2.37 -1.15 16.45
C LEU A 205 -0.94 -0.67 16.19
N VAL A 206 -0.10 -1.55 15.69
CA VAL A 206 1.32 -1.26 15.43
C VAL A 206 1.67 -1.61 13.98
N PRO A 207 1.30 -0.76 13.00
CA PRO A 207 1.52 -1.06 11.60
C PRO A 207 2.98 -1.37 11.30
N THR A 208 3.19 -2.47 10.59
CA THR A 208 4.49 -2.92 10.10
C THR A 208 4.49 -2.99 8.60
N SER A 209 5.66 -2.81 7.98
CA SER A 209 5.77 -2.92 6.54
C SER A 209 5.43 -4.32 6.05
N ILE A 210 4.58 -4.40 5.03
CA ILE A 210 4.38 -5.61 4.23
C ILE A 210 5.27 -5.62 2.98
N ILE A 211 5.97 -4.51 2.71
CA ILE A 211 6.95 -4.41 1.64
C ILE A 211 8.31 -4.84 2.18
N LYS A 212 9.00 -5.67 1.42
CA LYS A 212 10.35 -6.16 1.67
C LYS A 212 11.30 -5.48 0.71
N ASN A 213 12.49 -5.15 1.18
CA ASN A 213 13.57 -4.68 0.31
C ASN A 213 14.65 -5.75 0.20
N LEU A 214 15.30 -5.76 -0.95
CA LEU A 214 16.41 -6.65 -1.27
C LEU A 214 17.50 -5.83 -1.93
N ASP A 215 18.66 -5.75 -1.28
CA ASP A 215 19.85 -5.09 -1.85
C ASP A 215 20.64 -6.09 -2.67
N ILE A 216 20.88 -5.77 -3.94
CA ILE A 216 21.53 -6.65 -4.91
C ILE A 216 22.84 -6.01 -5.35
N TYR A 217 23.94 -6.73 -5.18
CA TYR A 217 25.29 -6.30 -5.57
C TYR A 217 25.81 -7.22 -6.68
N ILE A 218 26.09 -6.67 -7.85
CA ILE A 218 26.70 -7.37 -8.97
C ILE A 218 28.17 -6.96 -9.04
N HIS A 219 29.09 -7.81 -8.59
CA HIS A 219 30.53 -7.57 -8.63
C HIS A 219 31.06 -7.69 -10.04
N LEU A 220 31.79 -6.69 -10.50
CA LEU A 220 32.31 -6.55 -11.86
C LEU A 220 33.78 -6.15 -11.85
N GLU A 221 34.51 -6.62 -12.84
CA GLU A 221 35.84 -6.11 -13.22
C GLU A 221 35.75 -5.35 -14.55
N ASN A 222 36.67 -4.44 -14.79
CA ASN A 222 36.68 -3.56 -15.95
C ASN A 222 35.51 -2.60 -16.07
N LEU A 223 35.05 -2.10 -14.92
CA LEU A 223 33.91 -1.16 -14.77
C LEU A 223 33.90 0.05 -15.74
N PRO A 224 35.04 0.68 -16.12
CA PRO A 224 35.07 1.78 -17.08
C PRO A 224 34.47 1.48 -18.46
N TYR A 225 34.35 0.19 -18.82
CA TYR A 225 33.73 -0.22 -20.09
C TYR A 225 32.20 -0.39 -19.98
N LEU A 226 31.63 -0.32 -18.78
CA LEU A 226 30.19 -0.36 -18.58
C LEU A 226 29.55 0.98 -18.85
N ARG A 227 28.47 1.00 -19.65
CA ARG A 227 27.65 2.19 -19.89
C ARG A 227 26.40 2.19 -19.04
N SER A 228 25.61 1.12 -19.05
CA SER A 228 24.38 1.01 -18.31
C SER A 228 24.01 -0.44 -18.00
N ALA A 229 23.13 -0.64 -17.03
CA ALA A 229 22.64 -1.94 -16.61
C ALA A 229 21.13 -1.94 -16.49
N LEU A 230 20.51 -3.06 -16.83
CA LEU A 230 19.12 -3.37 -16.55
C LEU A 230 19.07 -4.66 -15.74
N GLY A 231 18.13 -4.77 -14.81
CA GLY A 231 17.94 -5.95 -14.00
C GLY A 231 16.48 -6.28 -13.81
N ALA A 232 16.19 -7.55 -13.63
CA ALA A 232 14.87 -8.05 -13.26
C ALA A 232 14.99 -9.21 -12.28
N VAL A 233 14.05 -9.30 -11.34
CA VAL A 233 13.94 -10.42 -10.40
C VAL A 233 12.63 -11.13 -10.70
N GLU A 234 12.73 -12.39 -11.09
CA GLU A 234 11.62 -13.24 -11.50
C GLU A 234 10.94 -13.89 -10.29
N ASP A 235 9.68 -14.30 -10.49
CA ASP A 235 8.91 -15.14 -9.57
C ASP A 235 8.75 -14.58 -8.15
N MET A 236 8.62 -13.26 -8.03
CA MET A 236 8.28 -12.60 -6.78
C MET A 236 6.75 -12.60 -6.57
N ALA A 237 6.29 -12.40 -5.33
CA ALA A 237 4.85 -12.32 -5.05
C ALA A 237 4.21 -11.08 -5.69
N GLU A 238 3.11 -11.27 -6.41
CA GLU A 238 2.32 -10.19 -7.00
C GLU A 238 1.71 -9.27 -5.96
N GLY A 239 1.38 -9.79 -4.78
CA GLY A 239 0.67 -9.06 -3.75
C GLY A 239 0.77 -9.71 -2.38
N CYS A 240 0.00 -9.14 -1.45
CA CYS A 240 -0.08 -9.58 -0.07
C CYS A 240 -1.53 -9.56 0.42
N TYR A 241 -1.97 -10.62 1.09
CA TYR A 241 -3.23 -10.64 1.82
C TYR A 241 -3.14 -9.73 3.05
N ILE A 242 -4.06 -8.77 3.15
CA ILE A 242 -3.99 -7.73 4.18
C ILE A 242 -4.26 -8.30 5.57
N SER A 243 -5.26 -9.17 5.71
CA SER A 243 -5.68 -9.72 7.00
C SER A 243 -4.65 -10.65 7.64
N SER A 244 -3.85 -11.35 6.86
CA SER A 244 -2.80 -12.26 7.31
C SER A 244 -1.40 -11.71 7.15
N MET A 245 -1.23 -10.60 6.42
CA MET A 245 0.05 -10.01 6.03
C MET A 245 0.99 -11.03 5.34
N SER A 246 0.39 -11.99 4.63
CA SER A 246 1.12 -13.04 3.92
C SER A 246 1.10 -12.81 2.41
N PRO A 247 2.22 -13.09 1.71
CA PRO A 247 2.28 -12.97 0.26
C PRO A 247 1.23 -13.85 -0.44
N THR A 248 0.77 -13.42 -1.62
CA THR A 248 -0.13 -14.20 -2.47
C THR A 248 0.62 -15.32 -3.19
N GLU A 249 -0.13 -16.26 -3.78
CA GLU A 249 0.42 -17.35 -4.59
C GLU A 249 0.77 -16.92 -6.02
N ASN A 250 0.30 -15.74 -6.45
CA ASN A 250 0.54 -15.23 -7.80
C ASN A 250 1.96 -14.69 -7.94
N HIS A 251 2.55 -14.94 -9.11
CA HIS A 251 3.92 -14.57 -9.43
C HIS A 251 3.96 -13.32 -10.32
N VAL A 252 4.98 -12.52 -10.11
CA VAL A 252 5.30 -11.34 -10.92
C VAL A 252 6.81 -11.17 -11.02
N THR A 253 7.28 -10.56 -12.11
CA THR A 253 8.67 -10.12 -12.26
C THR A 253 8.76 -8.64 -11.93
N HIS A 254 9.73 -8.26 -11.11
CA HIS A 254 10.04 -6.85 -10.87
C HIS A 254 11.30 -6.45 -11.63
N THR A 255 11.28 -5.26 -12.24
CA THR A 255 12.45 -4.65 -12.86
C THR A 255 13.15 -3.73 -11.86
N ILE A 256 14.47 -3.77 -11.83
CA ILE A 256 15.29 -2.89 -10.99
C ILE A 256 15.47 -1.58 -11.72
N GLY A 257 14.92 -0.49 -11.15
CA GLY A 257 14.82 0.81 -11.83
C GLY A 257 16.13 1.60 -11.91
N SER A 258 17.07 1.40 -10.98
CA SER A 258 18.35 2.12 -10.94
C SER A 258 19.46 1.28 -10.37
N TRP A 259 20.69 1.61 -10.79
CA TRP A 259 21.90 0.98 -10.32
C TRP A 259 22.92 2.05 -9.93
N ASP A 260 23.48 1.92 -8.72
CA ASP A 260 24.57 2.73 -8.23
C ASP A 260 25.90 1.99 -8.41
N VAL A 261 26.97 2.68 -8.81
CA VAL A 261 28.31 2.10 -8.89
C VAL A 261 29.03 2.30 -7.57
N ILE A 262 29.47 1.21 -6.98
CA ILE A 262 30.31 1.20 -5.78
C ILE A 262 31.68 0.64 -6.17
N TYR A 263 32.71 1.51 -6.12
CA TYR A 263 34.07 1.09 -6.45
C TYR A 263 34.75 0.41 -5.27
N ASP A 264 35.58 -0.58 -5.58
CA ASP A 264 36.41 -1.24 -4.59
C ASP A 264 37.51 -0.32 -4.06
N THR A 265 38.09 -0.67 -2.92
CA THR A 265 39.19 0.05 -2.31
C THR A 265 40.47 -0.68 -2.58
N THR A 266 41.50 0.03 -3.04
CA THR A 266 42.84 -0.52 -3.21
C THR A 266 43.50 -0.79 -1.85
N GLU A 267 44.54 -1.66 -1.82
CA GLU A 267 45.31 -1.99 -0.59
C GLU A 267 45.87 -0.75 0.14
N ASN A 268 46.09 0.35 -0.59
CA ASN A 268 46.60 1.62 -0.05
C ASN A 268 45.49 2.61 0.34
N GLY A 269 44.22 2.18 0.37
CA GLY A 269 43.05 3.01 0.73
C GLY A 269 42.57 3.98 -0.36
N GLY A 270 43.07 3.81 -1.60
CA GLY A 270 42.58 4.53 -2.79
C GLY A 270 41.34 3.84 -3.39
N VAL A 271 40.71 4.48 -4.36
CA VAL A 271 39.59 3.89 -5.13
C VAL A 271 40.16 3.08 -6.30
N ASP A 272 39.71 1.84 -6.43
CA ASP A 272 39.99 1.00 -7.61
C ASP A 272 38.87 1.23 -8.67
N MET A 273 39.16 2.04 -9.66
CA MET A 273 38.20 2.34 -10.73
C MET A 273 37.91 1.16 -11.66
N MET A 274 38.75 0.10 -11.60
CA MET A 274 38.59 -1.07 -12.48
C MET A 274 37.67 -2.12 -11.87
N LYS A 275 37.47 -2.10 -10.56
CA LYS A 275 36.70 -3.12 -9.83
C LYS A 275 35.62 -2.47 -8.92
N GLY A 276 34.54 -3.20 -8.72
CA GLY A 276 33.51 -2.78 -7.80
C GLY A 276 32.22 -3.56 -8.03
N ALA A 277 31.12 -2.99 -7.56
CA ALA A 277 29.80 -3.58 -7.71
C ALA A 277 28.78 -2.57 -8.25
N LEU A 278 27.82 -3.08 -9.00
CA LEU A 278 26.54 -2.39 -9.22
C LEU A 278 25.63 -2.74 -8.05
N LYS A 279 25.13 -1.72 -7.36
CA LYS A 279 24.10 -1.87 -6.32
C LYS A 279 22.75 -1.48 -6.87
N GLY A 280 21.79 -2.42 -6.83
CA GLY A 280 20.37 -2.16 -7.06
C GLY A 280 19.57 -2.51 -5.82
N THR A 281 18.49 -1.80 -5.56
CA THR A 281 17.53 -2.15 -4.50
C THR A 281 16.20 -2.50 -5.14
N LEU A 282 15.60 -3.59 -4.71
CA LEU A 282 14.29 -4.05 -5.11
C LEU A 282 13.32 -3.96 -3.96
N SER A 283 12.15 -3.33 -4.16
CA SER A 283 11.01 -3.42 -3.25
C SER A 283 10.00 -4.44 -3.78
N THR A 284 9.45 -5.29 -2.90
CA THR A 284 8.54 -6.38 -3.26
C THR A 284 7.61 -6.76 -2.11
N PHE A 285 6.55 -7.49 -2.38
CA PHE A 285 5.74 -8.16 -1.35
C PHE A 285 6.42 -9.42 -0.78
N GLY A 286 7.56 -9.81 -1.30
CA GLY A 286 8.34 -10.97 -0.89
C GLY A 286 8.21 -12.15 -1.85
N LEU A 287 8.43 -13.35 -1.32
CA LEU A 287 8.33 -14.60 -2.07
C LEU A 287 6.88 -15.12 -2.04
N PRO A 288 6.36 -15.66 -3.16
CA PRO A 288 5.00 -16.17 -3.23
C PRO A 288 4.77 -17.33 -2.25
N ALA A 289 3.54 -17.51 -1.83
CA ALA A 289 3.16 -18.64 -0.99
C ALA A 289 3.49 -19.97 -1.69
N GLY A 290 4.16 -20.87 -0.95
CA GLY A 290 4.60 -22.17 -1.50
C GLY A 290 5.98 -22.16 -2.14
N HIS A 291 6.72 -21.06 -2.05
CA HIS A 291 8.15 -21.03 -2.44
C HIS A 291 8.92 -22.15 -1.77
N SER A 292 9.73 -22.88 -2.55
CA SER A 292 10.37 -24.11 -2.07
C SER A 292 11.82 -23.93 -1.58
N GLY A 293 12.41 -22.75 -1.79
CA GLY A 293 13.79 -22.44 -1.41
C GLY A 293 14.84 -23.15 -2.27
N LYS A 294 14.51 -23.50 -3.51
CA LYS A 294 15.49 -24.03 -4.45
C LYS A 294 16.13 -22.92 -5.27
N PRO A 295 17.38 -23.07 -5.72
CA PRO A 295 18.05 -22.06 -6.53
C PRO A 295 17.21 -21.56 -7.71
N ASP A 296 16.59 -22.48 -8.45
CA ASP A 296 15.83 -22.19 -9.67
C ASP A 296 14.40 -21.63 -9.39
N ASP A 297 13.99 -21.47 -8.13
CA ASP A 297 12.69 -20.90 -7.80
C ASP A 297 12.61 -19.40 -8.14
N ASN A 298 13.75 -18.70 -8.14
CA ASN A 298 13.87 -17.29 -8.54
C ASN A 298 15.16 -17.07 -9.31
N ASN A 299 15.11 -16.22 -10.33
CA ASN A 299 16.26 -15.78 -11.09
C ASN A 299 16.39 -14.26 -11.05
N ILE A 300 17.64 -13.79 -10.96
CA ILE A 300 18.00 -12.40 -11.24
C ILE A 300 18.59 -12.35 -12.65
N TYR A 301 17.89 -11.68 -13.55
CA TYR A 301 18.35 -11.45 -14.90
C TYR A 301 19.03 -10.10 -15.00
N ILE A 302 20.26 -10.07 -15.48
CA ILE A 302 21.04 -8.84 -15.67
C ILE A 302 21.42 -8.68 -17.13
N LYS A 303 21.23 -7.47 -17.65
CA LYS A 303 21.61 -7.06 -18.99
C LYS A 303 22.48 -5.83 -18.92
N LEU A 304 23.72 -5.92 -19.42
CA LEU A 304 24.72 -4.87 -19.44
C LEU A 304 24.92 -4.35 -20.85
N LEU A 305 24.97 -3.02 -21.02
CA LEU A 305 25.37 -2.36 -22.26
C LEU A 305 26.75 -1.73 -22.02
N LEU A 306 27.69 -1.96 -22.96
CA LEU A 306 29.02 -1.40 -22.87
C LEU A 306 29.11 -0.03 -23.54
N VAL A 307 30.23 0.69 -23.31
CA VAL A 307 30.49 2.06 -23.78
C VAL A 307 30.56 2.19 -25.31
N ASP A 308 30.68 1.10 -26.04
CA ASP A 308 30.60 1.07 -27.50
C ASP A 308 29.16 1.16 -28.06
N ASN A 309 28.14 1.16 -27.19
CA ASN A 309 26.71 1.17 -27.51
C ASN A 309 26.22 -0.01 -28.39
N GLN A 310 26.99 -1.07 -28.48
CA GLN A 310 26.69 -2.22 -29.32
C GLN A 310 26.83 -3.53 -28.58
N THR A 311 27.84 -3.64 -27.72
CA THR A 311 28.10 -4.88 -26.96
C THR A 311 27.11 -4.97 -25.80
N ILE A 312 26.27 -6.01 -25.85
CA ILE A 312 25.31 -6.35 -24.83
C ILE A 312 25.74 -7.68 -24.19
N LEU A 313 25.81 -7.72 -22.88
CA LEU A 313 26.07 -8.91 -22.10
C LEU A 313 24.86 -9.25 -21.25
N GLU A 314 24.52 -10.52 -21.18
CA GLU A 314 23.33 -10.99 -20.42
C GLU A 314 23.74 -12.17 -19.54
N GLN A 315 23.21 -12.19 -18.31
CA GLN A 315 23.49 -13.25 -17.35
C GLN A 315 22.26 -13.49 -16.47
N ASP A 316 21.96 -14.77 -16.23
CA ASP A 316 20.98 -15.25 -15.28
C ASP A 316 21.67 -15.76 -14.02
N PHE A 317 21.17 -15.39 -12.87
CA PHE A 317 21.65 -15.84 -11.57
C PHE A 317 20.51 -16.52 -10.83
N PRO A 318 20.52 -17.84 -10.63
CA PRO A 318 19.57 -18.52 -9.76
C PRO A 318 19.84 -18.12 -8.31
N VAL A 319 18.83 -17.64 -7.60
CA VAL A 319 18.96 -17.05 -6.26
C VAL A 319 17.90 -17.53 -5.27
N GLY A 320 17.01 -18.43 -5.66
CA GLY A 320 15.88 -18.83 -4.85
C GLY A 320 16.24 -19.39 -3.47
N ASP A 321 17.38 -20.06 -3.35
CA ASP A 321 17.90 -20.55 -2.07
C ASP A 321 18.57 -19.44 -1.24
N ILE A 322 19.12 -18.41 -1.90
CA ILE A 322 19.79 -17.28 -1.24
C ILE A 322 18.76 -16.36 -0.58
N ILE A 323 17.58 -16.19 -1.21
CA ILE A 323 16.51 -15.31 -0.73
C ILE A 323 15.39 -16.04 0.01
N ALA A 324 15.55 -17.31 0.30
CA ALA A 324 14.49 -18.17 0.87
C ALA A 324 13.89 -17.63 2.17
N ASP A 325 14.63 -16.85 2.94
CA ASP A 325 14.21 -16.22 4.18
C ASP A 325 13.67 -14.77 4.01
N LEU A 326 13.56 -14.28 2.77
CA LEU A 326 13.14 -12.90 2.49
C LEU A 326 11.82 -12.52 3.20
N ASN A 327 10.89 -13.47 3.31
CA ASN A 327 9.59 -13.23 3.96
C ASN A 327 9.70 -13.03 5.48
N GLU A 328 10.80 -13.41 6.11
CA GLU A 328 11.04 -13.20 7.54
C GLU A 328 11.44 -11.76 7.88
N TYR A 329 11.92 -11.01 6.87
CA TYR A 329 12.27 -9.61 7.04
C TYR A 329 11.03 -8.73 6.98
N ASN A 330 10.93 -7.78 7.91
CA ASN A 330 9.82 -6.83 8.01
C ASN A 330 10.27 -5.38 8.32
N GLY A 331 11.57 -5.10 8.19
CA GLY A 331 12.15 -3.78 8.44
C GLY A 331 12.16 -3.36 9.91
N THR A 332 11.87 -4.26 10.85
CA THR A 332 11.90 -3.92 12.29
C THR A 332 13.30 -4.08 12.90
N GLN A 333 14.17 -4.86 12.27
CA GLN A 333 15.57 -4.97 12.66
C GLN A 333 16.32 -3.73 12.17
N LEU A 334 17.13 -3.13 13.04
CA LEU A 334 17.84 -1.89 12.75
C LEU A 334 19.36 -2.08 12.89
N ASP A 335 20.11 -1.38 12.03
CA ASP A 335 21.54 -1.23 12.16
C ASP A 335 21.91 -0.26 13.31
N GLU A 336 23.21 -0.06 13.53
CA GLU A 336 23.74 0.85 14.54
C GLU A 336 23.33 2.33 14.33
N ASN A 337 22.88 2.70 13.11
CA ASN A 337 22.42 4.04 12.74
C ASN A 337 20.89 4.15 12.80
N GLY A 338 20.18 3.09 13.18
CA GLY A 338 18.73 3.04 13.26
C GLY A 338 18.04 2.86 11.92
N LYS A 339 18.74 2.41 10.87
CA LYS A 339 18.15 2.06 9.57
C LYS A 339 17.68 0.62 9.55
N PRO A 340 16.59 0.30 8.85
CA PRO A 340 16.17 -1.08 8.65
C PRO A 340 17.25 -1.92 8.00
N ILE A 341 17.46 -3.12 8.52
CA ILE A 341 18.34 -4.12 7.92
C ILE A 341 17.50 -4.95 6.95
N TRP A 342 17.96 -5.04 5.72
CA TRP A 342 17.39 -5.85 4.66
C TRP A 342 18.41 -6.90 4.20
N PRO A 343 17.98 -8.01 3.60
CA PRO A 343 18.89 -8.99 3.05
C PRO A 343 19.69 -8.39 1.89
N GLU A 344 20.93 -8.82 1.79
CA GLU A 344 21.85 -8.42 0.72
C GLU A 344 22.27 -9.66 -0.07
N ILE A 345 22.29 -9.53 -1.41
CA ILE A 345 22.77 -10.55 -2.31
C ILE A 345 24.03 -10.05 -2.99
N HIS A 346 25.08 -10.86 -2.96
CA HIS A 346 26.32 -10.60 -3.67
C HIS A 346 26.49 -11.62 -4.79
N LEU A 347 26.36 -11.14 -6.03
CA LEU A 347 26.53 -11.91 -7.25
C LEU A 347 27.82 -11.49 -7.93
N TYR A 348 28.47 -12.44 -8.60
CA TYR A 348 29.75 -12.21 -9.26
C TYR A 348 29.61 -12.46 -10.74
N TRP A 349 29.90 -11.45 -11.56
CA TRP A 349 29.97 -11.62 -13.00
C TRP A 349 31.09 -12.58 -13.37
N PRO A 350 30.85 -13.56 -14.24
CA PRO A 350 31.77 -14.69 -14.40
C PRO A 350 33.12 -14.32 -14.98
N GLU A 351 33.21 -13.28 -15.80
CA GLU A 351 34.43 -12.84 -16.49
C GLU A 351 34.53 -11.30 -16.45
N PRO A 352 35.74 -10.71 -16.50
CA PRO A 352 35.93 -9.29 -16.67
C PRO A 352 35.19 -8.76 -17.89
N LEU A 353 34.61 -7.57 -17.79
CA LEU A 353 33.99 -6.93 -18.96
C LEU A 353 35.00 -6.76 -20.08
N PRO A 354 34.61 -7.05 -21.35
CA PRO A 354 35.53 -6.88 -22.47
C PRO A 354 35.92 -5.41 -22.67
N GLU A 355 37.18 -5.19 -23.04
CA GLU A 355 37.64 -3.86 -23.39
C GLU A 355 37.07 -3.45 -24.74
N VAL A 356 36.32 -2.35 -24.80
CA VAL A 356 35.71 -1.82 -26.01
C VAL A 356 36.00 -0.33 -26.16
N GLU A 357 36.02 0.15 -27.38
CA GLU A 357 36.25 1.57 -27.67
C GLU A 357 34.97 2.38 -27.48
N PRO A 358 34.96 3.46 -26.65
CA PRO A 358 33.76 4.30 -26.47
C PRO A 358 33.33 4.98 -27.77
N VAL A 359 32.03 4.99 -28.06
CA VAL A 359 31.48 5.72 -29.18
C VAL A 359 31.54 7.24 -28.89
N GLY A 360 32.23 7.99 -29.79
CA GLY A 360 32.26 9.46 -29.73
C GLY A 360 33.42 10.07 -28.97
N GLY A 361 34.48 9.31 -28.58
CA GLY A 361 35.74 9.83 -28.03
C GLY A 361 35.64 10.50 -26.65
N GLY A 362 34.60 10.23 -25.89
CA GLY A 362 34.46 10.64 -24.49
C GLY A 362 35.22 9.69 -23.58
N THR A 363 35.72 10.17 -22.46
CA THR A 363 36.23 9.34 -21.37
C THR A 363 35.04 8.51 -20.86
N GLY A 364 35.16 7.16 -21.00
CA GLY A 364 34.14 6.22 -20.55
C GLY A 364 33.69 6.52 -19.11
N GLY A 365 32.40 6.53 -18.87
CA GLY A 365 31.78 6.69 -17.57
C GLY A 365 30.40 6.05 -17.55
N PHE A 366 30.06 5.47 -16.41
CA PHE A 366 28.72 4.92 -16.20
C PHE A 366 27.70 6.07 -16.19
N ASP A 367 26.79 6.09 -17.17
CA ASP A 367 25.69 7.03 -17.22
C ASP A 367 24.40 6.32 -16.76
N VAL A 368 23.87 6.76 -15.62
CA VAL A 368 22.67 6.18 -14.98
C VAL A 368 21.37 6.56 -15.72
N GLY A 369 21.47 7.18 -16.88
CA GLY A 369 20.32 7.56 -17.69
C GLY A 369 19.62 6.36 -18.32
N VAL A 370 18.47 5.97 -17.80
CA VAL A 370 17.55 4.95 -18.38
C VAL A 370 17.06 5.36 -19.80
N GLY A 371 17.38 6.57 -20.27
CA GLY A 371 16.87 7.15 -21.50
C GLY A 371 17.57 6.77 -22.81
N ASP A 372 18.72 6.11 -22.78
CA ASP A 372 19.56 5.93 -23.97
C ASP A 372 19.50 4.55 -24.65
N TRP A 373 18.66 3.65 -24.16
CA TRP A 373 18.36 2.42 -24.88
C TRP A 373 17.39 2.76 -26.01
N SER A 374 17.94 3.02 -27.19
CA SER A 374 17.23 3.47 -28.40
C SER A 374 15.83 2.90 -28.55
N ASP A 375 14.88 3.76 -28.73
CA ASP A 375 13.54 3.62 -29.31
C ASP A 375 12.56 2.58 -28.73
N ASP A 376 12.99 1.64 -27.88
CA ASP A 376 12.14 0.56 -27.40
C ASP A 376 11.84 0.60 -25.88
N VAL A 377 12.33 1.60 -25.13
CA VAL A 377 12.03 1.75 -23.71
C VAL A 377 11.13 2.96 -23.49
N GLU A 378 9.87 2.82 -23.85
CA GLU A 378 8.82 3.72 -23.38
C GLU A 378 8.41 3.29 -21.97
N ILE A 379 9.11 3.79 -20.95
CA ILE A 379 8.55 3.82 -19.60
C ILE A 379 7.50 4.91 -19.63
N ILE A 380 6.26 4.55 -19.94
CA ILE A 380 5.11 5.43 -19.74
C ILE A 380 4.87 5.47 -18.22
N LEU A 381 5.57 6.39 -17.54
CA LEU A 381 5.11 6.84 -16.24
C LEU A 381 3.80 7.60 -16.50
N PRO A 382 2.70 7.27 -15.84
CA PRO A 382 1.52 8.10 -15.92
C PRO A 382 1.89 9.49 -15.41
N LEU A 383 1.85 10.48 -16.29
CA LEU A 383 1.94 11.89 -15.91
C LEU A 383 0.78 12.19 -14.97
N LEU A 384 1.15 12.73 -13.79
CA LEU A 384 0.25 13.33 -12.79
C LEU A 384 -0.69 14.38 -13.39
#